data_4b9aa84084a32381793b40c0e6e9cc8c
#
_entry.id   4b9aa84084a32381793b40c0e6e9cc8c
#
_cell.length_a   1.000
_cell.length_b   1.000
_cell.length_c   1.000
_cell.angle_alpha   90.00
_cell.angle_beta   90.00
_cell.angle_gamma   90.00
#
_symmetry.space_group_name_H-M   'P 1'
#
loop_
_entity.id
_entity.type
_entity.pdbx_description
1 polymer ?
#
loop_
_entity_poly.entity_id
_entity_poly.type
_entity_poly.pdbx_seq_one_letter_code
_entity_poly.pdbx_strand_id
1 'polypeptide(L)'
;MLPLMITAIENDDDRQLAAELYIRYRAVMLRRAGSILKEDDRAEEAVQEAMLRVIRHLEKVRMIPENERAYYLAAVTQTAALDLYRRRQREQQNTFTGYDESLDAPGPAEDGPMELLLRREQAVLLRQCVALLPQRELDILNYRYLLELPHKEIARLMGLKPEHVRMLLTRAKRKLLLAYREKGGTDDE
;
A
#
# COMPACT_ATOMS: atom_id res chain seq x y z
N MET A 1 -0.02 -17.21 -15.13
CA MET A 1 -0.09 -16.25 -16.26
C MET A 1 0.96 -15.13 -16.21
N LEU A 2 1.32 -14.63 -15.04
CA LEU A 2 2.34 -13.56 -14.92
C LEU A 2 3.73 -13.91 -15.50
N PRO A 3 4.27 -15.12 -15.33
CA PRO A 3 5.54 -15.49 -15.96
C PRO A 3 5.54 -15.29 -17.49
N LEU A 4 4.43 -15.62 -18.17
CA LEU A 4 4.30 -15.42 -19.62
C LEU A 4 4.30 -13.95 -20.04
N MET A 5 3.76 -13.04 -19.23
CA MET A 5 3.74 -11.60 -19.52
C MET A 5 5.11 -10.97 -19.34
N ILE A 6 5.89 -11.46 -18.37
CA ILE A 6 7.27 -11.01 -18.17
C ILE A 6 8.16 -11.52 -19.33
N THR A 7 7.95 -12.73 -19.80
CA THR A 7 8.71 -13.27 -20.94
C THR A 7 8.40 -12.56 -22.27
N ALA A 8 7.24 -11.90 -22.38
CA ALA A 8 6.85 -11.12 -23.56
C ALA A 8 7.51 -9.72 -23.63
N ILE A 9 8.26 -9.31 -22.61
CA ILE A 9 9.00 -8.04 -22.61
C ILE A 9 10.21 -8.19 -23.54
N GLU A 10 10.29 -7.37 -24.58
CA GLU A 10 11.35 -7.45 -25.60
C GLU A 10 12.73 -7.05 -25.05
N ASN A 11 12.76 -6.02 -24.20
CA ASN A 11 14.01 -5.54 -23.61
C ASN A 11 14.44 -6.45 -22.45
N ASP A 12 15.66 -7.01 -22.53
CA ASP A 12 16.20 -7.95 -21.55
C ASP A 12 16.36 -7.33 -20.16
N ASP A 13 16.80 -6.07 -20.07
CA ASP A 13 16.97 -5.35 -18.81
C ASP A 13 15.62 -5.08 -18.12
N ASP A 14 14.59 -4.76 -18.90
CA ASP A 14 13.24 -4.55 -18.39
C ASP A 14 12.61 -5.87 -17.96
N ARG A 15 12.83 -6.94 -18.69
CA ARG A 15 12.38 -8.29 -18.34
C ARG A 15 13.02 -8.75 -17.03
N GLN A 16 14.33 -8.56 -16.89
CA GLN A 16 15.04 -8.91 -15.66
C GLN A 16 14.52 -8.10 -14.47
N LEU A 17 14.38 -6.78 -14.62
CA LEU A 17 13.83 -5.92 -13.56
C LEU A 17 12.41 -6.33 -13.16
N ALA A 18 11.53 -6.59 -14.13
CA ALA A 18 10.15 -7.02 -13.85
C ALA A 18 10.12 -8.37 -13.11
N ALA A 19 10.97 -9.33 -13.50
CA ALA A 19 11.10 -10.62 -12.83
C ALA A 19 11.60 -10.48 -11.40
N GLU A 20 12.62 -9.65 -11.20
CA GLU A 20 13.19 -9.36 -9.87
C GLU A 20 12.17 -8.72 -8.94
N LEU A 21 11.45 -7.71 -9.42
CA LEU A 21 10.38 -7.04 -8.67
C LEU A 21 9.29 -8.04 -8.28
N TYR A 22 8.85 -8.88 -9.21
CA TYR A 22 7.83 -9.89 -8.93
C TYR A 22 8.29 -10.91 -7.90
N ILE A 23 9.45 -11.54 -8.10
CA ILE A 23 9.98 -12.55 -7.18
C ILE A 23 10.17 -11.98 -5.78
N ARG A 24 10.73 -10.78 -5.69
CA ARG A 24 11.08 -10.15 -4.41
C ARG A 24 9.87 -9.65 -3.63
N TYR A 25 8.88 -9.08 -4.31
CA TYR A 25 7.77 -8.37 -3.67
C TYR A 25 6.40 -9.06 -3.78
N ARG A 26 6.31 -10.21 -4.50
CA ARG A 26 5.05 -10.96 -4.67
C ARG A 26 4.33 -11.23 -3.34
N ALA A 27 5.06 -11.67 -2.32
CA ALA A 27 4.46 -11.97 -1.01
C ALA A 27 3.85 -10.72 -0.34
N VAL A 28 4.48 -9.56 -0.50
CA VAL A 28 3.98 -8.27 0.00
C VAL A 28 2.73 -7.86 -0.76
N MET A 29 2.76 -7.96 -2.09
CA MET A 29 1.64 -7.63 -2.96
C MET A 29 0.43 -8.51 -2.67
N LEU A 30 0.61 -9.83 -2.57
CA LEU A 30 -0.46 -10.78 -2.22
C LEU A 30 -1.09 -10.48 -0.87
N ARG A 31 -0.27 -10.19 0.15
CA ARG A 31 -0.78 -9.84 1.47
C ARG A 31 -1.62 -8.56 1.42
N ARG A 32 -1.16 -7.55 0.66
CA ARG A 32 -1.90 -6.30 0.49
C ARG A 32 -3.22 -6.50 -0.25
N ALA A 33 -3.22 -7.26 -1.33
CA ALA A 33 -4.44 -7.59 -2.08
C ALA A 33 -5.41 -8.43 -1.24
N GLY A 34 -4.92 -9.45 -0.53
CA GLY A 34 -5.71 -10.33 0.34
C GLY A 34 -6.38 -9.60 1.50
N SER A 35 -5.73 -8.56 2.05
CA SER A 35 -6.34 -7.74 3.12
C SER A 35 -7.61 -7.00 2.64
N ILE A 36 -7.70 -6.71 1.34
CA ILE A 36 -8.84 -6.00 0.73
C ILE A 36 -9.88 -6.99 0.18
N LEU A 37 -9.41 -7.99 -0.58
CA LEU A 37 -10.29 -8.88 -1.36
C LEU A 37 -10.73 -10.14 -0.61
N LYS A 38 -9.99 -10.54 0.43
CA LYS A 38 -10.25 -11.71 1.31
C LYS A 38 -10.38 -13.07 0.58
N GLU A 39 -10.10 -13.12 -0.70
CA GLU A 39 -10.16 -14.30 -1.58
C GLU A 39 -8.79 -14.44 -2.28
N ASP A 40 -8.14 -15.61 -2.17
CA ASP A 40 -6.77 -15.82 -2.67
C ASP A 40 -6.67 -15.66 -4.19
N ASP A 41 -7.61 -16.22 -4.95
CA ASP A 41 -7.64 -16.13 -6.42
C ASP A 41 -7.74 -14.68 -6.91
N ARG A 42 -8.50 -13.87 -6.20
CA ARG A 42 -8.66 -12.44 -6.50
C ARG A 42 -7.46 -11.61 -6.08
N ALA A 43 -6.82 -12.00 -4.98
CA ALA A 43 -5.55 -11.38 -4.59
C ALA A 43 -4.48 -11.62 -5.66
N GLU A 44 -4.43 -12.82 -6.25
CA GLU A 44 -3.56 -13.12 -7.39
C GLU A 44 -3.92 -12.29 -8.63
N GLU A 45 -5.21 -12.12 -8.95
CA GLU A 45 -5.69 -11.27 -10.04
C GLU A 45 -5.26 -9.81 -9.83
N ALA A 46 -5.42 -9.27 -8.62
CA ALA A 46 -4.97 -7.93 -8.27
C ALA A 46 -3.46 -7.75 -8.41
N VAL A 47 -2.68 -8.75 -8.01
CA VAL A 47 -1.22 -8.75 -8.19
C VAL A 47 -0.85 -8.76 -9.67
N GLN A 48 -1.55 -9.53 -10.49
CA GLN A 48 -1.33 -9.57 -11.94
C GLN A 48 -1.61 -8.19 -12.57
N GLU A 49 -2.74 -7.59 -12.26
CA GLU A 49 -3.11 -6.27 -12.76
C GLU A 49 -2.12 -5.19 -12.29
N ALA A 50 -1.69 -5.25 -11.02
CA ALA A 50 -0.69 -4.35 -10.47
C ALA A 50 0.65 -4.48 -11.21
N MET A 51 1.11 -5.70 -11.47
CA MET A 51 2.34 -5.93 -12.22
C MET A 51 2.26 -5.45 -13.67
N LEU A 52 1.11 -5.60 -14.32
CA LEU A 52 0.89 -5.00 -15.63
C LEU A 52 1.06 -3.49 -15.64
N ARG A 53 0.52 -2.81 -14.63
CA ARG A 53 0.68 -1.36 -14.46
C ARG A 53 2.16 -1.00 -14.21
N VAL A 54 2.87 -1.80 -13.42
CA VAL A 54 4.31 -1.65 -13.15
C VAL A 54 5.12 -1.81 -14.44
N ILE A 55 4.84 -2.86 -15.23
CA ILE A 55 5.55 -3.14 -16.49
C ILE A 55 5.39 -1.99 -17.49
N ARG A 56 4.20 -1.40 -17.60
CA ARG A 56 3.96 -0.24 -18.47
C ARG A 56 4.78 1.01 -18.09
N HIS A 57 5.32 1.05 -16.87
CA HIS A 57 6.03 2.21 -16.32
C HIS A 57 7.39 1.85 -15.71
N LEU A 58 8.06 0.79 -16.23
CA LEU A 58 9.33 0.30 -15.69
C LEU A 58 10.43 1.37 -15.63
N GLU A 59 10.47 2.28 -16.60
CA GLU A 59 11.42 3.40 -16.58
C GLU A 59 11.27 4.26 -15.32
N LYS A 60 10.02 4.55 -14.92
CA LYS A 60 9.74 5.31 -13.69
C LYS A 60 10.10 4.49 -12.45
N VAL A 61 9.83 3.19 -12.47
CA VAL A 61 10.15 2.28 -11.35
C VAL A 61 11.66 2.15 -11.16
N ARG A 62 12.42 2.20 -12.25
CA ARG A 62 13.88 2.19 -12.24
C ARG A 62 14.47 3.38 -11.46
N MET A 63 13.80 4.53 -11.53
CA MET A 63 14.18 5.76 -10.81
C MET A 63 13.81 5.74 -9.32
N ILE A 64 12.94 4.81 -8.90
CA ILE A 64 12.53 4.69 -7.50
C ILE A 64 13.65 4.01 -6.69
N PRO A 65 14.11 4.61 -5.58
CA PRO A 65 15.08 4.00 -4.68
C PRO A 65 14.64 2.60 -4.25
N GLU A 66 15.58 1.67 -4.10
CA GLU A 66 15.28 0.26 -3.82
C GLU A 66 14.45 0.07 -2.53
N ASN A 67 14.74 0.87 -1.50
CA ASN A 67 14.00 0.87 -0.22
C ASN A 67 12.55 1.38 -0.36
N GLU A 68 12.23 2.11 -1.41
CA GLU A 68 10.88 2.67 -1.67
C GLU A 68 10.06 1.80 -2.63
N ARG A 69 10.70 0.88 -3.37
CA ARG A 69 10.00 0.02 -4.35
C ARG A 69 8.91 -0.84 -3.73
N ALA A 70 9.14 -1.34 -2.51
CA ALA A 70 8.12 -2.10 -1.79
C ALA A 70 6.83 -1.30 -1.56
N TYR A 71 6.95 0.00 -1.27
CA TYR A 71 5.82 0.90 -1.10
C TYR A 71 5.08 1.15 -2.38
N TYR A 72 5.83 1.48 -3.41
CA TYR A 72 5.27 1.72 -4.73
C TYR A 72 4.46 0.51 -5.19
N LEU A 73 5.03 -0.70 -5.09
CA LEU A 73 4.35 -1.93 -5.47
C LEU A 73 3.11 -2.23 -4.61
N ALA A 74 3.18 -1.98 -3.30
CA ALA A 74 2.03 -2.13 -2.42
C ALA A 74 0.92 -1.12 -2.75
N ALA A 75 1.25 0.14 -3.04
CA ALA A 75 0.29 1.18 -3.43
C ALA A 75 -0.39 0.85 -4.76
N VAL A 76 0.38 0.42 -5.77
CA VAL A 76 -0.17 -0.02 -7.06
C VAL A 76 -1.09 -1.24 -6.89
N THR A 77 -0.68 -2.19 -6.04
CA THR A 77 -1.50 -3.38 -5.73
C THR A 77 -2.78 -3.02 -4.99
N GLN A 78 -2.71 -2.10 -4.04
CA GLN A 78 -3.90 -1.60 -3.35
C GLN A 78 -4.90 -0.98 -4.32
N THR A 79 -4.43 -0.15 -5.24
CA THR A 79 -5.29 0.46 -6.27
C THR A 79 -5.94 -0.61 -7.14
N ALA A 80 -5.16 -1.60 -7.62
CA ALA A 80 -5.70 -2.70 -8.42
C ALA A 80 -6.74 -3.52 -7.65
N ALA A 81 -6.48 -3.82 -6.37
CA ALA A 81 -7.42 -4.57 -5.53
C ALA A 81 -8.72 -3.80 -5.27
N LEU A 82 -8.65 -2.49 -5.03
CA LEU A 82 -9.84 -1.64 -4.88
C LEU A 82 -10.64 -1.53 -6.18
N ASP A 83 -9.99 -1.45 -7.33
CA ASP A 83 -10.66 -1.42 -8.63
C ASP A 83 -11.43 -2.73 -8.89
N LEU A 84 -10.81 -3.90 -8.59
CA LEU A 84 -11.47 -5.20 -8.67
C LEU A 84 -12.64 -5.33 -7.69
N TYR A 85 -12.49 -4.85 -6.46
CA TYR A 85 -13.55 -4.82 -5.47
C TYR A 85 -14.75 -4.00 -5.94
N ARG A 86 -14.52 -2.77 -6.45
CA ARG A 86 -15.56 -1.90 -6.97
C ARG A 86 -16.26 -2.49 -8.19
N ARG A 87 -15.51 -3.11 -9.10
CA ARG A 87 -16.07 -3.79 -10.28
C ARG A 87 -17.04 -4.88 -9.87
N ARG A 88 -16.68 -5.72 -8.88
CA ARG A 88 -17.57 -6.77 -8.37
C ARG A 88 -18.83 -6.21 -7.74
N GLN A 89 -18.72 -5.15 -6.97
CA GLN A 89 -19.89 -4.49 -6.37
C GLN A 89 -20.89 -4.05 -7.45
N ARG A 90 -20.40 -3.47 -8.54
CA ARG A 90 -21.25 -3.09 -9.68
C ARG A 90 -21.86 -4.31 -10.39
N GLU A 91 -21.08 -5.36 -10.60
CA GLU A 91 -21.58 -6.60 -11.22
C GLU A 91 -22.66 -7.26 -10.35
N GLN A 92 -22.50 -7.27 -9.04
CA GLN A 92 -23.53 -7.78 -8.11
C GLN A 92 -24.77 -6.89 -8.04
N GLN A 93 -24.62 -5.58 -8.12
CA GLN A 93 -25.74 -4.64 -8.15
C GLN A 93 -26.49 -4.69 -9.47
N ASN A 94 -25.81 -4.89 -10.60
CA ASN A 94 -26.44 -5.01 -11.92
C ASN A 94 -27.18 -6.35 -12.14
N THR A 95 -26.96 -7.35 -11.29
CA THR A 95 -27.74 -8.61 -11.30
C THR A 95 -29.06 -8.47 -10.53
N PHE A 96 -29.25 -7.37 -9.80
CA PHE A 96 -30.46 -7.09 -9.04
C PHE A 96 -30.93 -5.65 -9.36
N THR A 97 -31.82 -5.52 -10.36
CA THR A 97 -32.56 -4.32 -10.77
C THR A 97 -31.73 -3.09 -11.19
N GLY A 98 -32.12 -2.55 -12.35
CA GLY A 98 -31.68 -1.26 -12.84
C GLY A 98 -32.00 -0.09 -11.91
N TYR A 99 -31.24 0.99 -12.10
CA TYR A 99 -31.23 2.28 -11.40
C TYR A 99 -30.46 2.28 -10.05
N ASP A 100 -29.31 2.81 -10.01
CA ASP A 100 -28.96 4.17 -9.60
C ASP A 100 -27.46 4.45 -9.68
N GLU A 101 -27.18 5.59 -10.23
CA GLU A 101 -25.86 6.18 -10.36
C GLU A 101 -25.52 6.85 -9.01
N SER A 102 -24.78 6.18 -8.14
CA SER A 102 -24.06 6.87 -7.09
C SER A 102 -22.67 6.29 -6.94
N LEU A 103 -21.71 7.09 -7.38
CA LEU A 103 -20.28 6.94 -7.18
C LEU A 103 -19.94 7.16 -5.70
N ASP A 104 -20.23 6.17 -4.86
CA ASP A 104 -19.69 6.19 -3.50
C ASP A 104 -18.69 5.07 -3.31
N ALA A 105 -17.42 5.47 -3.17
CA ALA A 105 -16.44 4.64 -2.51
C ALA A 105 -17.03 4.20 -1.17
N PRO A 106 -16.81 2.95 -0.69
CA PRO A 106 -17.11 2.64 0.68
C PRO A 106 -16.18 3.45 1.57
N GLY A 107 -16.60 4.67 1.88
CA GLY A 107 -16.17 5.38 3.06
C GLY A 107 -16.78 4.67 4.27
N PRO A 108 -16.16 4.74 5.45
CA PRO A 108 -16.87 4.37 6.66
C PRO A 108 -18.19 5.12 6.70
N ALA A 109 -19.25 4.40 7.08
CA ALA A 109 -20.61 4.88 7.11
C ALA A 109 -20.72 6.26 7.79
N GLU A 110 -21.47 7.15 7.14
CA GLU A 110 -22.18 8.28 7.74
C GLU A 110 -21.37 9.35 8.51
N ASP A 111 -20.17 9.70 8.05
CA ASP A 111 -19.52 10.89 8.59
C ASP A 111 -20.13 12.14 7.95
N GLY A 112 -20.68 13.01 8.77
CA GLY A 112 -21.20 14.30 8.33
C GLY A 112 -20.11 15.16 7.68
N PRO A 113 -20.48 16.19 6.85
CA PRO A 113 -19.52 17.04 6.14
C PRO A 113 -18.43 17.66 7.04
N MET A 114 -18.77 17.93 8.30
CA MET A 114 -17.85 18.46 9.30
C MET A 114 -16.81 17.43 9.72
N GLU A 115 -17.20 16.17 9.89
CA GLU A 115 -16.30 15.09 10.29
C GLU A 115 -15.35 14.70 9.15
N LEU A 116 -15.83 14.73 7.91
CA LEU A 116 -14.98 14.57 6.73
C LEU A 116 -13.93 15.69 6.61
N LEU A 117 -14.29 16.91 6.97
CA LEU A 117 -13.35 18.04 6.98
C LEU A 117 -12.27 17.84 8.06
N LEU A 118 -12.69 17.51 9.27
CA LEU A 118 -11.77 17.24 10.40
C LEU A 118 -10.81 16.10 10.07
N ARG A 119 -11.29 14.98 9.49
CA ARG A 119 -10.43 13.88 9.05
C ARG A 119 -9.44 14.28 7.96
N ARG A 120 -9.84 15.17 7.06
CA ARG A 120 -8.92 15.71 6.05
C ARG A 120 -7.82 16.57 6.66
N GLU A 121 -8.17 17.43 7.59
CA GLU A 121 -7.20 18.28 8.32
C GLU A 121 -6.24 17.41 9.14
N GLN A 122 -6.72 16.44 9.88
CA GLN A 122 -5.90 15.47 10.61
C GLN A 122 -4.96 14.68 9.68
N ALA A 123 -5.45 14.25 8.52
CA ALA A 123 -4.65 13.54 7.53
C ALA A 123 -3.55 14.43 6.91
N VAL A 124 -3.81 15.72 6.72
CA VAL A 124 -2.81 16.68 6.26
C VAL A 124 -1.75 16.91 7.34
N LEU A 125 -2.18 17.11 8.58
CA LEU A 125 -1.30 17.30 9.73
C LEU A 125 -0.40 16.07 9.93
N LEU A 126 -0.98 14.87 9.89
CA LEU A 126 -0.24 13.61 10.01
C LEU A 126 0.82 13.47 8.91
N ARG A 127 0.48 13.79 7.65
CA ARG A 127 1.45 13.77 6.54
C ARG A 127 2.62 14.71 6.78
N GLN A 128 2.37 15.89 7.30
CA GLN A 128 3.42 16.87 7.66
C GLN A 128 4.32 16.33 8.77
N CYS A 129 3.77 15.65 9.78
CA CYS A 129 4.53 15.05 10.87
C CYS A 129 5.36 13.85 10.38
N VAL A 130 4.80 13.02 9.51
CA VAL A 130 5.49 11.90 8.88
C VAL A 130 6.70 12.38 8.07
N ALA A 131 6.57 13.50 7.35
CA ALA A 131 7.66 14.09 6.57
C ALA A 131 8.85 14.59 7.42
N LEU A 132 8.66 14.77 8.73
CA LEU A 132 9.73 15.16 9.66
C LEU A 132 10.53 13.97 10.21
N LEU A 133 10.06 12.75 9.99
CA LEU A 133 10.75 11.56 10.47
C LEU A 133 11.98 11.25 9.63
N PRO A 134 13.10 10.83 10.26
CA PRO A 134 14.22 10.25 9.52
C PRO A 134 13.78 9.08 8.66
N GLN A 135 14.35 8.92 7.47
CA GLN A 135 13.95 7.91 6.48
C GLN A 135 13.82 6.51 7.09
N ARG A 136 14.79 6.09 7.91
CA ARG A 136 14.79 4.77 8.57
C ARG A 136 13.59 4.56 9.50
N GLU A 137 13.11 5.60 10.16
CA GLU A 137 11.95 5.57 11.05
C GLU A 137 10.64 5.58 10.23
N LEU A 138 10.64 6.29 9.12
CA LEU A 138 9.56 6.26 8.14
C LEU A 138 9.42 4.87 7.53
N ASP A 139 10.52 4.28 7.06
CA ASP A 139 10.50 2.94 6.43
C ASP A 139 9.92 1.88 7.37
N ILE A 140 10.32 1.87 8.64
CA ILE A 140 9.84 0.87 9.58
C ILE A 140 8.35 1.01 9.91
N LEU A 141 7.85 2.25 10.02
CA LEU A 141 6.42 2.52 10.20
C LEU A 141 5.62 2.04 8.99
N ASN A 142 6.11 2.36 7.83
CA ASN A 142 5.52 1.95 6.59
C ASN A 142 5.51 0.41 6.46
N TYR A 143 6.64 -0.28 6.65
CA TYR A 143 6.69 -1.74 6.64
C TYR A 143 5.67 -2.34 7.61
N ARG A 144 5.49 -1.75 8.79
CA ARG A 144 4.58 -2.28 9.79
C ARG A 144 3.11 -1.93 9.53
N TYR A 145 2.79 -0.68 9.17
CA TYR A 145 1.41 -0.19 9.13
C TYR A 145 0.81 -0.12 7.73
N LEU A 146 1.64 0.15 6.72
CA LEU A 146 1.16 0.18 5.34
C LEU A 146 1.25 -1.20 4.68
N LEU A 147 2.35 -1.92 4.92
CA LEU A 147 2.59 -3.26 4.35
C LEU A 147 2.22 -4.40 5.30
N GLU A 148 1.87 -4.10 6.55
CA GLU A 148 1.46 -5.05 7.59
C GLU A 148 2.47 -6.20 7.81
N LEU A 149 3.77 -5.95 7.56
CA LEU A 149 4.80 -6.97 7.64
C LEU A 149 5.03 -7.43 9.09
N PRO A 150 5.25 -8.73 9.32
CA PRO A 150 5.69 -9.23 10.61
C PRO A 150 7.13 -8.77 10.93
N HIS A 151 7.45 -8.62 12.20
CA HIS A 151 8.77 -8.13 12.64
C HIS A 151 9.96 -8.88 12.06
N LYS A 152 9.82 -10.21 11.82
CA LYS A 152 10.87 -11.02 11.20
C LYS A 152 11.18 -10.60 9.77
N GLU A 153 10.16 -10.28 8.97
CA GLU A 153 10.33 -9.81 7.59
C GLU A 153 10.89 -8.39 7.56
N ILE A 154 10.40 -7.50 8.45
CA ILE A 154 10.94 -6.14 8.59
C ILE A 154 12.43 -6.22 8.94
N ALA A 155 12.80 -7.08 9.90
CA ALA A 155 14.19 -7.29 10.28
C ALA A 155 15.05 -7.71 9.09
N ARG A 156 14.57 -8.65 8.27
CA ARG A 156 15.27 -9.11 7.06
C ARG A 156 15.43 -7.99 6.02
N LEU A 157 14.37 -7.22 5.76
CA LEU A 157 14.38 -6.12 4.78
C LEU A 157 15.29 -4.98 5.21
N MET A 158 15.36 -4.68 6.50
CA MET A 158 16.16 -3.59 7.04
C MET A 158 17.58 -4.00 7.49
N GLY A 159 17.95 -5.29 7.37
CA GLY A 159 19.22 -5.80 7.88
C GLY A 159 19.35 -5.70 9.41
N LEU A 160 18.25 -5.91 10.13
CA LEU A 160 18.17 -5.77 11.59
C LEU A 160 17.91 -7.11 12.27
N LYS A 161 18.16 -7.15 13.60
CA LYS A 161 17.63 -8.21 14.46
C LYS A 161 16.15 -7.92 14.80
N PRO A 162 15.27 -8.94 14.99
CA PRO A 162 13.85 -8.73 15.31
C PRO A 162 13.61 -7.87 16.55
N GLU A 163 14.47 -7.97 17.57
CA GLU A 163 14.39 -7.16 18.78
C GLU A 163 14.60 -5.67 18.49
N HIS A 164 15.52 -5.36 17.57
CA HIS A 164 15.79 -3.98 17.15
C HIS A 164 14.61 -3.37 16.37
N VAL A 165 13.86 -4.18 15.63
CA VAL A 165 12.63 -3.73 14.93
C VAL A 165 11.63 -3.21 15.95
N ARG A 166 11.38 -3.94 17.05
CA ARG A 166 10.45 -3.50 18.08
C ARG A 166 10.85 -2.17 18.73
N MET A 167 12.14 -2.03 19.07
CA MET A 167 12.65 -0.79 19.65
C MET A 167 12.53 0.40 18.68
N LEU A 168 12.88 0.18 17.42
CA LEU A 168 12.82 1.23 16.40
C LEU A 168 11.38 1.65 16.09
N LEU A 169 10.43 0.72 16.06
CA LEU A 169 9.00 1.02 15.94
C LEU A 169 8.49 1.88 17.10
N THR A 170 8.82 1.51 18.34
CA THR A 170 8.43 2.27 19.53
C THR A 170 8.99 3.70 19.47
N ARG A 171 10.25 3.84 19.07
CA ARG A 171 10.90 5.15 18.92
C ARG A 171 10.26 5.99 17.82
N ALA A 172 9.98 5.39 16.66
CA ALA A 172 9.37 6.08 15.53
C ALA A 172 7.94 6.56 15.87
N LYS A 173 7.14 5.70 16.52
CA LYS A 173 5.81 6.10 17.02
C LYS A 173 5.87 7.28 17.99
N ARG A 174 6.77 7.20 18.97
CA ARG A 174 6.92 8.27 19.96
C ARG A 174 7.28 9.61 19.32
N LYS A 175 8.20 9.60 18.34
CA LYS A 175 8.56 10.81 17.60
C LYS A 175 7.39 11.37 16.80
N LEU A 176 6.67 10.50 16.11
CA LEU A 176 5.50 10.89 15.32
C LEU A 176 4.44 11.54 16.22
N LEU A 177 4.15 10.93 17.37
CA LEU A 177 3.19 11.43 18.33
C LEU A 177 3.60 12.80 18.89
N LEU A 178 4.88 12.97 19.25
CA LEU A 178 5.38 14.27 19.72
C LEU A 178 5.24 15.35 18.64
N ALA A 179 5.65 15.06 17.41
CA ALA A 179 5.51 15.98 16.28
C ALA A 179 4.05 16.34 15.99
N TYR A 180 3.13 15.38 16.17
CA TYR A 180 1.70 15.58 15.96
C TYR A 180 1.10 16.51 17.02
N ARG A 181 1.44 16.28 18.29
CA ARG A 181 1.02 17.17 19.43
C ARG A 181 1.56 18.58 19.31
N GLU A 182 2.84 18.73 18.94
CA GLU A 182 3.47 20.05 18.74
C GLU A 182 2.79 20.87 17.63
N LYS A 183 2.19 20.20 16.64
CA LYS A 183 1.44 20.86 15.56
C LYS A 183 -0.05 21.05 15.85
N GLY A 184 -0.50 20.77 17.06
CA GLY A 184 -1.89 20.98 17.50
C GLY A 184 -2.82 19.79 17.20
N GLY A 185 -2.27 18.61 16.94
CA GLY A 185 -3.07 17.39 16.85
C GLY A 185 -3.61 16.97 18.21
N THR A 186 -4.89 16.62 18.27
CA THR A 186 -5.52 16.02 19.45
C THR A 186 -5.45 14.49 19.33
N ASP A 187 -5.06 13.82 20.44
CA ASP A 187 -5.20 12.37 20.55
C ASP A 187 -6.67 12.11 20.94
N ASP A 188 -7.46 11.58 20.03
CA ASP A 188 -8.71 10.92 20.41
C ASP A 188 -8.35 9.60 21.09
N GLU A 189 -8.65 9.51 22.41
CA GLU A 189 -8.53 8.27 23.19
C GLU A 189 -9.44 7.16 22.71
#